data_2d86cd951b8fba5e623402b70a81da00
#
_entry.id   2d86cd951b8fba5e623402b70a81da00
#
_cell.length_a   1.000
_cell.length_b   1.000
_cell.length_c   1.000
_cell.angle_alpha   90.00
_cell.angle_beta   90.00
_cell.angle_gamma   90.00
#
_symmetry.space_group_name_H-M   'P 1'
#
loop_
_entity.id
_entity.type
_entity.pdbx_description
1 polymer ?
#
loop_
_entity_poly.entity_id
_entity_poly.type
_entity_poly.pdbx_seq_one_letter_code
_entity_poly.pdbx_strand_id
1 'polypeptide(L)'
;MKNIVIIGGSKGIGNAILLQQLESNMVYNISRNAPTITHPNLKHFSLDVLQYALPEIENIDTLIYCPGSINLKPIGSLSIDDFRNDFEINVIGAVKTIQNYLPVLKKGTNPSIVLFSTVAAKLGMPFH
;
A
#
# COMPACT_ATOMS: atom_id res chain seq x y z
N MET A 1 -12.73 17.50 4.07
CA MET A 1 -11.73 16.80 3.25
C MET A 1 -10.82 16.01 4.15
N LYS A 2 -10.64 14.74 3.90
CA LYS A 2 -9.70 13.86 4.62
C LYS A 2 -8.35 13.82 3.93
N ASN A 3 -7.32 13.48 4.70
CA ASN A 3 -5.98 13.20 4.18
C ASN A 3 -5.78 11.68 4.13
N ILE A 4 -5.62 11.13 2.94
CA ILE A 4 -5.52 9.70 2.70
C ILE A 4 -4.14 9.39 2.14
N VAL A 5 -3.41 8.52 2.79
CA VAL A 5 -2.14 7.99 2.31
C VAL A 5 -2.38 6.64 1.64
N ILE A 6 -1.99 6.53 0.38
CA ILE A 6 -2.07 5.28 -0.39
C ILE A 6 -0.66 4.83 -0.75
N ILE A 7 -0.30 3.64 -0.31
CA ILE A 7 0.92 2.97 -0.78
C ILE A 7 0.52 2.10 -1.98
N GLY A 8 1.18 2.30 -3.12
CA GLY A 8 0.93 1.51 -4.32
C GLY A 8 -0.30 1.95 -5.13
N GLY A 9 -0.55 3.26 -5.23
CA GLY A 9 -1.69 3.81 -5.97
C GLY A 9 -1.48 4.05 -7.47
N SER A 10 -0.35 3.62 -8.05
CA SER A 10 -0.07 3.89 -9.47
C SER A 10 -0.79 2.97 -10.45
N LYS A 11 -1.26 1.83 -10.01
CA LYS A 11 -1.95 0.83 -10.85
C LYS A 11 -2.88 -0.07 -10.03
N GLY A 12 -3.71 -0.86 -10.70
CA GLY A 12 -4.57 -1.88 -10.10
C GLY A 12 -5.57 -1.30 -9.10
N ILE A 13 -5.80 -2.04 -8.01
CA ILE A 13 -6.76 -1.67 -6.97
C ILE A 13 -6.39 -0.34 -6.33
N GLY A 14 -5.11 -0.13 -6.05
CA GLY A 14 -4.64 1.12 -5.47
C GLY A 14 -4.96 2.34 -6.34
N ASN A 15 -4.82 2.21 -7.66
CA ASN A 15 -5.17 3.29 -8.59
C ASN A 15 -6.69 3.55 -8.63
N ALA A 16 -7.50 2.51 -8.62
CA ALA A 16 -8.95 2.65 -8.58
C ALA A 16 -9.40 3.39 -7.32
N ILE A 17 -8.82 3.06 -6.17
CA ILE A 17 -9.09 3.75 -4.90
C ILE A 17 -8.63 5.20 -4.98
N LEU A 18 -7.42 5.45 -5.49
CA LEU A 18 -6.87 6.79 -5.63
C LEU A 18 -7.81 7.69 -6.44
N LEU A 19 -8.24 7.23 -7.61
CA LEU A 19 -9.15 7.98 -8.47
C LEU A 19 -10.46 8.32 -7.76
N GLN A 20 -11.05 7.36 -7.06
CA GLN A 20 -12.29 7.56 -6.32
C GLN A 20 -12.11 8.56 -5.17
N GLN A 21 -11.00 8.48 -4.44
CA GLN A 21 -10.76 9.35 -3.28
C GLN A 21 -10.45 10.79 -3.67
N LEU A 22 -9.86 11.02 -4.82
CA LEU A 22 -9.53 12.37 -5.31
C LEU A 22 -10.75 13.27 -5.50
N GLU A 23 -11.93 12.71 -5.66
CA GLU A 23 -13.18 13.49 -5.82
C GLU A 23 -13.49 14.32 -4.57
N SER A 24 -13.10 13.86 -3.39
CA SER A 24 -13.51 14.48 -2.11
C SER A 24 -12.39 14.66 -1.10
N ASN A 25 -11.20 14.13 -1.36
CA ASN A 25 -10.14 14.06 -0.36
C ASN A 25 -8.78 14.45 -0.94
N MET A 26 -7.86 14.82 -0.03
CA MET A 26 -6.44 14.96 -0.34
C MET A 26 -5.79 13.58 -0.33
N VAL A 27 -5.12 13.21 -1.40
CA VAL A 27 -4.47 11.90 -1.53
C VAL A 27 -2.96 12.06 -1.65
N TYR A 28 -2.24 11.38 -0.78
CA TYR A 28 -0.78 11.23 -0.81
C TYR A 28 -0.45 9.84 -1.31
N ASN A 29 0.00 9.74 -2.55
CA ASN A 29 0.38 8.46 -3.14
C ASN A 29 1.88 8.23 -3.03
N ILE A 30 2.26 7.07 -2.52
CA ILE A 30 3.65 6.62 -2.43
C ILE A 30 3.79 5.34 -3.23
N SER A 31 4.49 5.41 -4.34
CA SER A 31 4.74 4.27 -5.23
C SER A 31 6.00 4.50 -6.06
N ARG A 32 6.54 3.43 -6.63
CA ARG A 32 7.74 3.52 -7.46
C ARG A 32 7.51 4.34 -8.73
N ASN A 33 6.35 4.14 -9.36
CA ASN A 33 5.95 4.85 -10.57
C ASN A 33 4.84 5.84 -10.27
N ALA A 34 4.83 6.96 -11.00
CA ALA A 34 3.78 7.96 -10.87
C ALA A 34 2.44 7.44 -11.43
N PRO A 35 1.31 7.84 -10.85
CA PRO A 35 0.01 7.68 -11.48
C PRO A 35 -0.03 8.43 -12.82
N THR A 36 -0.90 7.99 -13.73
CA THR A 36 -1.03 8.61 -15.07
C THR A 36 -1.78 9.94 -15.06
N ILE A 37 -2.43 10.27 -13.94
CA ILE A 37 -3.20 11.50 -13.80
C ILE A 37 -2.48 12.55 -12.96
N THR A 38 -2.81 13.81 -13.20
CA THR A 38 -2.50 14.93 -12.31
C THR A 38 -3.81 15.49 -11.76
N HIS A 39 -3.82 15.87 -10.49
CA HIS A 39 -4.99 16.43 -9.84
C HIS A 39 -4.55 17.39 -8.71
N PRO A 40 -5.25 18.51 -8.47
CA PRO A 40 -4.89 19.44 -7.39
C PRO A 40 -4.81 18.79 -6.00
N ASN A 41 -5.63 17.75 -5.76
CA ASN A 41 -5.68 17.04 -4.50
C ASN A 41 -4.72 15.83 -4.45
N LEU A 42 -3.89 15.61 -5.47
CA LEU A 42 -2.93 14.52 -5.50
C LEU A 42 -1.52 15.03 -5.26
N LYS A 43 -0.85 14.47 -4.25
CA LYS A 43 0.59 14.57 -4.04
C LYS A 43 1.22 13.19 -4.23
N HIS A 44 2.20 13.11 -5.10
CA HIS A 44 2.88 11.85 -5.39
C HIS A 44 4.33 11.90 -4.93
N PHE A 45 4.76 10.82 -4.27
CA PHE A 45 6.14 10.57 -3.87
C PHE A 45 6.63 9.30 -4.56
N SER A 46 7.65 9.45 -5.41
CA SER A 46 8.22 8.34 -6.16
C SER A 46 9.32 7.68 -5.34
N LEU A 47 9.01 6.57 -4.69
CA LEU A 47 9.98 5.78 -3.94
C LEU A 47 9.50 4.34 -3.72
N ASP A 48 10.46 3.46 -3.44
CA ASP A 48 10.20 2.10 -2.99
C ASP A 48 10.18 2.08 -1.46
N VAL A 49 9.01 1.79 -0.88
CA VAL A 49 8.82 1.79 0.58
C VAL A 49 9.66 0.74 1.31
N LEU A 50 10.12 -0.30 0.61
CA LEU A 50 10.98 -1.33 1.19
C LEU A 50 12.44 -0.86 1.35
N GLN A 51 12.88 0.11 0.54
CA GLN A 51 14.27 0.53 0.47
C GLN A 51 14.54 1.90 1.10
N TYR A 52 13.57 2.80 1.08
CA TYR A 52 13.77 4.20 1.45
C TYR A 52 12.90 4.62 2.63
N ALA A 53 13.33 5.69 3.31
CA ALA A 53 12.52 6.33 4.34
C ALA A 53 11.25 6.92 3.72
N LEU A 54 10.15 6.81 4.45
CA LEU A 54 8.85 7.35 4.01
C LEU A 54 8.80 8.87 4.22
N PRO A 55 8.12 9.61 3.33
CA PRO A 55 7.99 11.05 3.47
C PRO A 55 7.21 11.43 4.73
N GLU A 56 7.54 12.57 5.32
CA GLU A 56 6.77 13.14 6.42
C GLU A 56 5.45 13.71 5.90
N ILE A 57 4.36 13.33 6.55
CA ILE A 57 3.01 13.83 6.28
C ILE A 57 2.40 14.23 7.62
N GLU A 58 2.00 15.49 7.75
CA GLU A 58 1.60 16.05 9.05
C GLU A 58 0.25 15.56 9.55
N ASN A 59 -0.70 15.34 8.65
CA ASN A 59 -2.06 14.94 8.98
C ASN A 59 -2.48 13.75 8.12
N ILE A 60 -2.88 12.66 8.75
CA ILE A 60 -3.33 11.45 8.07
C ILE A 60 -4.59 10.95 8.76
N ASP A 61 -5.66 10.79 7.99
CA ASP A 61 -6.91 10.21 8.47
C ASP A 61 -7.00 8.71 8.14
N THR A 62 -6.50 8.33 6.98
CA THR A 62 -6.55 6.94 6.51
C THR A 62 -5.25 6.54 5.84
N LEU A 63 -4.74 5.36 6.19
CA LEU A 63 -3.60 4.72 5.55
C LEU A 63 -4.08 3.46 4.82
N ILE A 64 -3.77 3.36 3.52
CA ILE A 64 -4.14 2.21 2.69
C ILE A 64 -2.87 1.59 2.11
N TYR A 65 -2.62 0.32 2.39
CA TYR A 65 -1.48 -0.42 1.86
C TYR A 65 -1.94 -1.36 0.76
N CYS A 66 -1.58 -1.09 -0.49
CA CYS A 66 -1.99 -1.86 -1.67
C CYS A 66 -0.92 -2.77 -2.27
N PRO A 67 0.40 -2.60 -2.02
CA PRO A 67 1.39 -3.47 -2.64
C PRO A 67 1.16 -4.94 -2.26
N GLY A 68 1.36 -5.80 -3.23
CA GLY A 68 1.27 -7.23 -3.02
C GLY A 68 1.96 -7.97 -4.15
N SER A 69 2.41 -9.17 -3.87
CA SER A 69 2.98 -10.08 -4.85
C SER A 69 2.64 -11.51 -4.52
N ILE A 70 2.67 -12.36 -5.52
CA ILE A 70 2.52 -13.80 -5.38
C ILE A 70 3.26 -14.50 -6.51
N ASN A 71 3.95 -15.58 -6.17
CA ASN A 71 4.57 -16.47 -7.13
C ASN A 71 3.73 -17.75 -7.26
N LEU A 72 2.98 -17.85 -8.35
CA LEU A 72 2.09 -19.00 -8.61
C LEU A 72 2.87 -20.12 -9.29
N LYS A 73 3.45 -21.02 -8.49
CA LYS A 73 4.25 -22.16 -8.95
C LYS A 73 4.03 -23.36 -8.05
N PRO A 74 4.27 -24.60 -8.53
CA PRO A 74 4.36 -25.76 -7.64
C PRO A 74 5.40 -25.54 -6.56
N ILE A 75 5.16 -26.05 -5.35
CA ILE A 75 6.05 -25.84 -4.20
C ILE A 75 7.50 -26.25 -4.49
N GLY A 76 7.72 -27.29 -5.26
CA GLY A 76 9.06 -27.75 -5.65
C GLY A 76 9.82 -26.80 -6.58
N SER A 77 9.12 -25.87 -7.23
CA SER A 77 9.72 -24.87 -8.15
C SER A 77 9.93 -23.51 -7.50
N LEU A 78 9.42 -23.31 -6.28
CA LEU A 78 9.60 -22.07 -5.54
C LEU A 78 10.95 -22.05 -4.84
N SER A 79 11.69 -20.97 -5.00
CA SER A 79 12.91 -20.73 -4.24
C SER A 79 12.58 -20.15 -2.86
N ILE A 80 13.51 -20.27 -1.92
CA ILE A 80 13.37 -19.59 -0.62
C ILE A 80 13.30 -18.08 -0.79
N ASP A 81 14.01 -17.52 -1.77
CA ASP A 81 13.96 -16.09 -2.05
C ASP A 81 12.59 -15.65 -2.60
N ASP A 82 11.87 -16.50 -3.32
CA ASP A 82 10.48 -16.21 -3.72
C ASP A 82 9.61 -15.99 -2.48
N PHE A 83 9.73 -16.85 -1.46
CA PHE A 83 9.00 -16.69 -0.19
C PHE A 83 9.42 -15.43 0.56
N ARG A 84 10.72 -15.16 0.65
CA ARG A 84 11.23 -13.96 1.34
C ARG A 84 10.75 -12.70 0.67
N ASN A 85 10.81 -12.62 -0.66
CA ASN A 85 10.38 -11.45 -1.43
C ASN A 85 8.88 -11.19 -1.27
N ASP A 86 8.07 -12.23 -1.34
CA ASP A 86 6.63 -12.10 -1.13
C ASP A 86 6.32 -11.65 0.30
N PHE A 87 7.02 -12.17 1.29
CA PHE A 87 6.86 -11.76 2.68
C PHE A 87 7.27 -10.30 2.89
N GLU A 88 8.37 -9.85 2.29
CA GLU A 88 8.80 -8.45 2.34
C GLU A 88 7.72 -7.51 1.80
N ILE A 89 7.19 -7.79 0.62
CA ILE A 89 6.20 -6.93 -0.03
C ILE A 89 4.85 -6.99 0.69
N ASN A 90 4.36 -8.20 0.98
CA ASN A 90 3.01 -8.39 1.51
C ASN A 90 2.90 -8.10 3.00
N VAL A 91 3.95 -8.29 3.78
CA VAL A 91 3.92 -8.17 5.24
C VAL A 91 4.85 -7.08 5.75
N ILE A 92 6.15 -7.17 5.49
CA ILE A 92 7.13 -6.25 6.08
C ILE A 92 6.90 -4.81 5.62
N GLY A 93 6.60 -4.61 4.33
CA GLY A 93 6.27 -3.28 3.81
C GLY A 93 5.06 -2.66 4.51
N ALA A 94 4.02 -3.45 4.78
CA ALA A 94 2.85 -2.99 5.53
C ALA A 94 3.22 -2.63 6.98
N VAL A 95 3.99 -3.47 7.66
CA VAL A 95 4.46 -3.21 9.04
C VAL A 95 5.28 -1.93 9.09
N LYS A 96 6.25 -1.78 8.21
CA LYS A 96 7.10 -0.58 8.13
C LYS A 96 6.28 0.69 7.94
N THR A 97 5.31 0.65 7.03
CA THR A 97 4.45 1.80 6.72
C THR A 97 3.57 2.16 7.92
N ILE A 98 2.97 1.16 8.56
CA ILE A 98 2.16 1.36 9.75
C ILE A 98 3.00 1.94 10.89
N GLN A 99 4.16 1.37 11.17
CA GLN A 99 5.06 1.88 12.22
C GLN A 99 5.43 3.35 11.98
N ASN A 100 5.70 3.71 10.72
CA ASN A 100 6.10 5.07 10.38
C ASN A 100 4.96 6.08 10.59
N TYR A 101 3.73 5.74 10.19
CA TYR A 101 2.61 6.68 10.20
C TYR A 101 1.69 6.57 11.41
N LEU A 102 1.83 5.55 12.22
CA LEU A 102 0.97 5.34 13.40
C LEU A 102 0.94 6.54 14.36
N PRO A 103 2.07 7.19 14.68
CA PRO A 103 2.04 8.37 15.57
C PRO A 103 1.18 9.51 15.02
N VAL A 104 1.20 9.73 13.70
CA VAL A 104 0.39 10.77 13.05
C VAL A 104 -1.08 10.35 12.98
N LEU A 105 -1.36 9.10 12.62
CA LEU A 105 -2.73 8.55 12.61
C LEU A 105 -3.42 8.69 13.96
N LYS A 106 -2.73 8.41 15.06
CA LYS A 106 -3.29 8.50 16.41
C LYS A 106 -3.73 9.90 16.81
N LYS A 107 -3.26 10.94 16.14
CA LYS A 107 -3.68 12.33 16.38
C LYS A 107 -4.99 12.67 15.69
N GLY A 108 -5.45 11.85 14.76
CA GLY A 108 -6.70 12.04 14.03
C GLY A 108 -7.92 11.75 14.88
N THR A 109 -9.08 12.26 14.45
CA THR A 109 -10.34 12.09 15.17
C THR A 109 -10.91 10.69 15.02
N ASN A 110 -10.79 10.09 13.85
CA ASN A 110 -11.32 8.76 13.55
C ASN A 110 -10.39 8.07 12.53
N PRO A 111 -9.17 7.71 12.95
CA PRO A 111 -8.19 7.15 12.04
C PRO A 111 -8.54 5.73 11.60
N SER A 112 -8.13 5.37 10.38
CA SER A 112 -8.32 4.03 9.86
C SER A 112 -7.09 3.53 9.09
N ILE A 113 -6.92 2.22 9.09
CA ILE A 113 -5.91 1.51 8.29
C ILE A 113 -6.63 0.44 7.48
N VAL A 114 -6.36 0.40 6.17
CA VAL A 114 -6.92 -0.60 5.25
C VAL A 114 -5.80 -1.50 4.75
N LEU A 115 -5.97 -2.79 4.98
CA LEU A 115 -5.08 -3.85 4.50
C LEU A 115 -5.87 -4.83 3.64
N PHE A 116 -5.22 -5.39 2.63
CA PHE A 116 -5.83 -6.36 1.73
C PHE A 116 -5.41 -7.77 2.10
N SER A 117 -6.37 -8.67 2.17
CA SER A 117 -6.17 -10.08 2.36
C SER A 117 -6.62 -10.86 1.10
N THR A 118 -6.54 -12.16 1.15
CA THR A 118 -6.91 -13.03 0.03
C THR A 118 -7.76 -14.19 0.49
N VAL A 119 -8.66 -14.65 -0.36
CA VAL A 119 -9.44 -15.87 -0.13
C VAL A 119 -8.55 -17.12 -0.08
N ALA A 120 -7.38 -17.08 -0.73
CA ALA A 120 -6.40 -18.16 -0.69
C ALA A 120 -5.85 -18.46 0.72
N ALA A 121 -6.00 -17.54 1.67
CA ALA A 121 -5.65 -17.76 3.06
C ALA A 121 -6.63 -18.70 3.78
N LYS A 122 -7.84 -18.86 3.26
CA LYS A 122 -8.90 -19.71 3.83
C LYS A 122 -9.24 -20.93 2.97
N LEU A 123 -9.08 -20.80 1.66
CA LEU A 123 -9.37 -21.84 0.68
C LEU A 123 -8.09 -22.30 0.01
N GLY A 124 -7.91 -23.61 -0.11
CA GLY A 124 -6.81 -24.15 -0.92
C GLY A 124 -7.01 -23.77 -2.39
N MET A 125 -5.99 -23.16 -2.99
CA MET A 125 -5.98 -22.79 -4.40
C MET A 125 -4.71 -23.35 -5.06
N PRO A 126 -4.80 -23.89 -6.31
CA PRO A 126 -3.64 -24.44 -6.98
C PRO A 126 -2.48 -23.42 -7.07
N PHE A 127 -1.29 -23.88 -6.78
CA PHE A 127 -0.05 -23.08 -6.87
C PHE A 127 0.02 -21.80 -6.01
N HIS A 128 -0.84 -21.68 -5.02
CA HIS A 128 -0.83 -20.57 -4.05
C HIS A 128 -0.05 -20.88 -2.80
#